data_0ffb9a7ec654cbc32aefcf73c8aab1df
#
_entry.id   0ffb9a7ec654cbc32aefcf73c8aab1df
#
_cell.length_a   1.000
_cell.length_b   1.000
_cell.length_c   1.000
_cell.angle_alpha   90.00
_cell.angle_beta   90.00
_cell.angle_gamma   90.00
#
_symmetry.space_group_name_H-M   'P 1'
#
loop_
_entity.id
_entity.type
_entity.pdbx_description
1 polymer ?
#
loop_
_entity_poly.entity_id
_entity_poly.type
_entity_poly.pdbx_seq_one_letter_code
_entity_poly.pdbx_strand_id
1 'polypeptide(L)'
;MASSSLFVEIRDGVSLETRQYGDATGSKALVVWGHGLCNSLEGEDEDMLWDFWGEGDIDGRASTDDDAGAIEMDANVVRYSARGHGESSPSTAPADCAWDTLGGDMMDLARRQRRDASQKLILGGASMGAASAIHAAVRVQRERERAGSDPVSNPNEIAGLVLVIVPTFHESRRRRRAQILAAAERGFDSFYKSKKPRPIFRGTDREDEPPRLVGVREDSFVDVMTASADSDLPPPDVIVKALRDLPVLALCWDCGDRTHPAESAAALKERLAPHADVRIATCLEETRGWSDAVRRFVRGLCE
;
A
#
# COMPACT_ATOMS: atom_id res chain seq x y z
N MET A 1 8.63 2.90 22.58
CA MET A 1 8.28 1.51 23.02
C MET A 1 7.75 0.80 21.78
N ALA A 2 8.35 -0.31 21.36
CA ALA A 2 7.84 -1.10 20.24
C ALA A 2 6.42 -1.57 20.56
N SER A 3 5.46 -1.17 19.74
CA SER A 3 4.08 -1.67 19.85
C SER A 3 4.09 -3.16 19.56
N SER A 4 3.54 -3.97 20.46
CA SER A 4 3.38 -5.41 20.21
C SER A 4 2.46 -5.61 19.01
N SER A 5 2.85 -6.51 18.11
CA SER A 5 1.96 -6.91 17.01
C SER A 5 0.68 -7.53 17.58
N LEU A 6 -0.45 -7.14 17.02
CA LEU A 6 -1.77 -7.66 17.34
C LEU A 6 -2.28 -8.49 16.16
N PHE A 7 -3.08 -9.51 16.44
CA PHE A 7 -3.74 -10.29 15.39
C PHE A 7 -5.21 -9.93 15.33
N VAL A 8 -5.68 -9.59 14.13
CA VAL A 8 -7.09 -9.28 13.88
C VAL A 8 -7.66 -10.35 12.96
N GLU A 9 -8.60 -11.12 13.48
CA GLU A 9 -9.38 -12.03 12.66
C GLU A 9 -10.36 -11.22 11.81
N ILE A 10 -10.18 -11.21 10.50
CA ILE A 10 -11.01 -10.46 9.55
C ILE A 10 -12.21 -11.27 9.05
N ARG A 11 -12.08 -12.59 9.00
CA ARG A 11 -13.12 -13.58 8.70
C ARG A 11 -12.67 -14.95 9.21
N ASP A 12 -13.59 -15.93 9.20
CA ASP A 12 -13.31 -17.28 9.71
C ASP A 12 -11.98 -17.84 9.16
N GLY A 13 -11.06 -18.11 10.07
CA GLY A 13 -9.75 -18.70 9.78
C GLY A 13 -8.74 -17.76 9.10
N VAL A 14 -9.06 -16.47 8.93
CA VAL A 14 -8.11 -15.49 8.36
C VAL A 14 -7.81 -14.39 9.37
N SER A 15 -6.59 -14.41 9.89
CA SER A 15 -6.05 -13.39 10.82
C SER A 15 -4.91 -12.63 10.17
N LEU A 16 -4.90 -11.32 10.33
CA LEU A 16 -3.83 -10.45 9.89
C LEU A 16 -3.03 -9.93 11.08
N GLU A 17 -1.72 -10.03 10.99
CA GLU A 17 -0.80 -9.34 11.89
C GLU A 17 -0.91 -7.84 11.65
N THR A 18 -1.12 -7.07 12.72
CA THR A 18 -1.33 -5.63 12.66
C THR A 18 -0.48 -4.88 13.67
N ARG A 19 -0.16 -3.63 13.37
CA ARG A 19 0.43 -2.67 14.30
C ARG A 19 -0.33 -1.35 14.19
N GLN A 20 -0.64 -0.75 15.33
CA GLN A 20 -1.40 0.49 15.41
C GLN A 20 -0.53 1.63 15.91
N TYR A 21 -0.76 2.82 15.36
CA TYR A 21 -0.11 4.08 15.70
C TYR A 21 -1.16 5.18 15.84
N GLY A 22 -0.99 6.04 16.82
CA GLY A 22 -1.94 7.10 17.11
C GLY A 22 -3.05 6.70 18.08
N ASP A 23 -4.04 7.57 18.24
CA ASP A 23 -5.15 7.35 19.17
C ASP A 23 -6.32 6.62 18.48
N ALA A 24 -6.48 5.35 18.83
CA ALA A 24 -7.57 4.52 18.29
C ALA A 24 -8.97 5.04 18.68
N THR A 25 -9.07 5.78 19.79
CA THR A 25 -10.36 6.19 20.38
C THR A 25 -10.79 7.60 19.99
N GLY A 26 -9.85 8.53 19.84
CA GLY A 26 -10.09 9.96 19.61
C GLY A 26 -9.96 10.41 18.16
N SER A 27 -9.15 9.71 17.36
CA SER A 27 -8.78 10.15 16.01
C SER A 27 -9.95 10.27 15.05
N LYS A 28 -9.96 11.35 14.26
CA LYS A 28 -10.98 11.62 13.22
C LYS A 28 -10.82 10.73 12.00
N ALA A 29 -9.61 10.22 11.74
CA ALA A 29 -9.35 9.31 10.62
C ALA A 29 -8.83 7.96 11.09
N LEU A 30 -9.13 6.94 10.28
CA LEU A 30 -8.48 5.63 10.27
C LEU A 30 -7.74 5.48 8.95
N VAL A 31 -6.44 5.27 9.01
CA VAL A 31 -5.61 4.90 7.85
C VAL A 31 -5.32 3.42 7.92
N VAL A 32 -5.66 2.65 6.88
CA VAL A 32 -5.26 1.24 6.75
C VAL A 32 -4.20 1.14 5.66
N TRP A 33 -3.02 0.65 6.04
CA TRP A 33 -1.83 0.69 5.20
C TRP A 33 -1.29 -0.70 4.88
N GLY A 34 -1.21 -1.02 3.57
CA GLY A 34 -0.65 -2.26 3.06
C GLY A 34 0.76 -2.09 2.51
N HIS A 35 1.62 -3.07 2.78
CA HIS A 35 3.01 -3.10 2.33
C HIS A 35 3.18 -3.56 0.86
N GLY A 36 4.41 -3.45 0.34
CA GLY A 36 4.82 -3.96 -0.98
C GLY A 36 4.96 -5.49 -1.02
N LEU A 37 4.96 -6.05 -2.23
CA LEU A 37 5.20 -7.48 -2.44
C LEU A 37 6.52 -7.93 -1.81
N CYS A 38 6.50 -9.07 -1.15
CA CYS A 38 7.63 -9.66 -0.43
C CYS A 38 8.11 -8.82 0.78
N ASN A 39 7.27 -7.94 1.31
CA ASN A 39 7.51 -7.21 2.54
C ASN A 39 6.53 -7.65 3.64
N SER A 40 6.62 -7.09 4.82
CA SER A 40 5.74 -7.32 5.97
C SER A 40 5.79 -6.11 6.87
N LEU A 41 5.15 -6.14 8.01
CA LEU A 41 5.28 -5.10 9.04
C LEU A 41 6.74 -4.90 9.44
N GLU A 42 7.43 -5.98 9.81
CA GLU A 42 8.82 -5.95 10.24
C GLU A 42 9.76 -5.52 9.09
N GLY A 43 9.62 -6.16 7.92
CA GLY A 43 10.47 -5.83 6.77
C GLY A 43 10.23 -4.42 6.24
N GLU A 44 9.02 -3.88 6.35
CA GLU A 44 8.74 -2.50 5.97
C GLU A 44 9.39 -1.50 6.93
N ASP A 45 9.42 -1.79 8.23
CA ASP A 45 10.09 -0.96 9.22
C ASP A 45 11.60 -0.87 8.95
N GLU A 46 12.23 -1.99 8.56
CA GLU A 46 13.65 -2.03 8.22
C GLU A 46 13.98 -1.38 6.85
N ASP A 47 13.01 -1.39 5.92
CA ASP A 47 13.20 -1.02 4.52
C ASP A 47 12.53 0.31 4.16
N MET A 48 11.92 0.99 5.13
CA MET A 48 11.22 2.25 4.90
C MET A 48 12.15 3.32 4.34
N LEU A 49 11.77 3.82 3.16
CA LEU A 49 12.39 4.99 2.54
C LEU A 49 11.82 6.29 3.11
N TRP A 50 10.61 6.23 3.66
CA TRP A 50 9.83 7.39 4.09
C TRP A 50 9.14 7.09 5.42
N ASP A 51 9.37 7.97 6.39
CA ASP A 51 8.61 7.97 7.63
C ASP A 51 7.27 8.70 7.44
N PHE A 52 6.28 8.00 6.90
CA PHE A 52 4.95 8.59 6.71
C PHE A 52 4.23 8.85 8.03
N TRP A 53 4.52 8.07 9.06
CA TRP A 53 3.70 7.98 10.26
C TRP A 53 4.34 8.61 11.49
N GLY A 54 5.57 9.10 11.38
CA GLY A 54 6.23 9.86 12.44
C GLY A 54 6.75 9.02 13.61
N GLU A 55 7.19 7.79 13.33
CA GLU A 55 7.72 6.90 14.37
C GLU A 55 9.07 7.36 14.95
N GLY A 56 9.62 8.46 14.44
CA GLY A 56 10.82 9.08 14.94
C GLY A 56 12.05 8.17 14.88
N ASP A 57 13.04 8.66 14.20
CA ASP A 57 14.47 8.30 14.35
C ASP A 57 14.81 6.82 14.55
N ILE A 58 14.38 5.95 13.61
CA ILE A 58 14.87 4.56 13.61
C ILE A 58 16.38 4.51 13.31
N ASP A 59 16.97 5.58 12.72
CA ASP A 59 18.42 5.66 12.43
C ASP A 59 18.99 7.09 12.47
N GLY A 60 18.48 8.01 13.30
CA GLY A 60 19.01 9.39 13.36
C GLY A 60 18.73 10.20 12.09
N ARG A 61 17.77 9.79 11.27
CA ARG A 61 17.36 10.49 10.04
C ARG A 61 16.15 11.38 10.27
N ALA A 62 16.15 12.13 11.39
CA ALA A 62 15.18 13.19 11.62
C ALA A 62 15.11 14.08 10.38
N SER A 63 13.91 14.46 9.98
CA SER A 63 13.68 15.51 8.98
C SER A 63 14.61 16.68 9.30
N THR A 64 15.53 17.00 8.40
CA THR A 64 16.51 18.07 8.57
C THR A 64 15.90 19.46 8.41
N ASP A 65 14.60 19.56 8.27
CA ASP A 65 13.88 20.83 8.27
C ASP A 65 13.55 21.22 9.71
N ASP A 66 14.50 21.92 10.35
CA ASP A 66 14.42 22.47 11.70
C ASP A 66 13.23 23.42 11.96
N ASP A 67 12.40 23.72 10.97
CA ASP A 67 11.27 24.66 11.06
C ASP A 67 9.88 24.05 10.80
N ALA A 68 9.78 22.81 10.38
CA ALA A 68 8.47 22.16 10.23
C ALA A 68 8.13 21.41 11.52
N GLY A 69 7.46 22.07 12.45
CA GLY A 69 6.82 21.40 13.58
C GLY A 69 6.07 20.16 13.05
N ALA A 70 6.31 18.99 13.64
CA ALA A 70 5.75 17.72 13.19
C ALA A 70 4.26 17.92 12.86
N ILE A 71 3.88 17.66 11.60
CA ILE A 71 2.47 17.81 11.19
C ILE A 71 1.71 16.69 11.92
N GLU A 72 1.05 17.09 13.01
CA GLU A 72 0.23 16.18 13.79
C GLU A 72 -0.94 15.69 12.92
N MET A 73 -1.06 14.38 12.79
CA MET A 73 -2.19 13.76 12.12
C MET A 73 -3.22 13.34 13.16
N ASP A 74 -4.45 13.83 13.03
CA ASP A 74 -5.59 13.35 13.81
C ASP A 74 -6.08 12.00 13.22
N ALA A 75 -5.18 11.02 13.21
CA ALA A 75 -5.39 9.72 12.58
C ALA A 75 -4.88 8.57 13.45
N ASN A 76 -5.66 7.50 13.48
CA ASN A 76 -5.22 6.17 13.88
C ASN A 76 -4.72 5.43 12.63
N VAL A 77 -3.48 4.98 12.63
CA VAL A 77 -2.88 4.24 11.51
C VAL A 77 -2.80 2.76 11.88
N VAL A 78 -3.36 1.92 11.05
CA VAL A 78 -3.28 0.46 11.15
C VAL A 78 -2.47 -0.05 9.98
N ARG A 79 -1.23 -0.47 10.24
CA ARG A 79 -0.40 -1.21 9.30
C ARG A 79 -0.64 -2.69 9.49
N TYR A 80 -0.50 -3.49 8.45
CA TYR A 80 -0.71 -4.93 8.53
C TYR A 80 0.19 -5.70 7.57
N SER A 81 0.55 -6.93 7.95
CA SER A 81 1.12 -7.91 7.03
C SER A 81 -0.01 -8.56 6.24
N ALA A 82 0.09 -8.55 4.91
CA ALA A 82 -0.91 -9.20 4.05
C ALA A 82 -0.87 -10.73 4.22
N ARG A 83 -1.94 -11.42 3.84
CA ARG A 83 -1.98 -12.87 3.84
C ARG A 83 -0.79 -13.47 3.08
N GLY A 84 -0.16 -14.53 3.62
CA GLY A 84 1.07 -15.10 3.08
C GLY A 84 2.35 -14.32 3.42
N HIS A 85 2.25 -13.26 4.27
CA HIS A 85 3.37 -12.42 4.68
C HIS A 85 3.41 -12.25 6.20
N GLY A 86 4.60 -11.98 6.74
CA GLY A 86 4.82 -11.81 8.18
C GLY A 86 4.25 -12.96 8.98
N GLU A 87 3.60 -12.64 10.08
CA GLU A 87 2.92 -13.62 10.96
C GLU A 87 1.42 -13.77 10.61
N SER A 88 0.93 -13.13 9.55
CA SER A 88 -0.45 -13.29 9.07
C SER A 88 -0.74 -14.72 8.61
N SER A 89 -2.03 -15.06 8.50
CA SER A 89 -2.47 -16.37 8.01
C SER A 89 -1.72 -16.75 6.73
N PRO A 90 -1.27 -18.01 6.61
CA PRO A 90 -0.62 -18.49 5.40
C PRO A 90 -1.59 -18.50 4.21
N SER A 91 -1.04 -18.55 3.01
CA SER A 91 -1.80 -18.86 1.80
C SER A 91 -2.04 -20.37 1.71
N THR A 92 -3.20 -20.75 1.21
CA THR A 92 -3.54 -22.14 0.88
C THR A 92 -3.70 -22.35 -0.63
N ALA A 93 -3.78 -21.25 -1.39
CA ALA A 93 -3.83 -21.25 -2.84
C ALA A 93 -3.43 -19.85 -3.38
N PRO A 94 -2.93 -19.74 -4.62
CA PRO A 94 -2.58 -18.44 -5.20
C PRO A 94 -3.70 -17.40 -5.16
N ALA A 95 -4.95 -17.82 -5.27
CA ALA A 95 -6.11 -16.93 -5.18
C ALA A 95 -6.22 -16.19 -3.84
N ASP A 96 -5.64 -16.74 -2.77
CA ASP A 96 -5.63 -16.11 -1.44
C ASP A 96 -4.78 -14.84 -1.42
N CYS A 97 -3.74 -14.77 -2.25
CA CYS A 97 -2.82 -13.65 -2.36
C CYS A 97 -3.04 -12.81 -3.63
N ALA A 98 -4.12 -13.05 -4.38
CA ALA A 98 -4.50 -12.20 -5.51
C ALA A 98 -4.87 -10.80 -5.01
N TRP A 99 -4.53 -9.77 -5.80
CA TRP A 99 -4.68 -8.38 -5.33
C TRP A 99 -6.12 -7.96 -5.05
N ASP A 100 -7.08 -8.53 -5.75
CA ASP A 100 -8.50 -8.32 -5.47
C ASP A 100 -8.94 -8.97 -4.15
N THR A 101 -8.41 -10.16 -3.83
CA THR A 101 -8.61 -10.82 -2.54
C THR A 101 -7.96 -10.01 -1.41
N LEU A 102 -6.71 -9.56 -1.59
CA LEU A 102 -6.03 -8.70 -0.62
C LEU A 102 -6.72 -7.34 -0.44
N GLY A 103 -7.33 -6.80 -1.50
CA GLY A 103 -8.21 -5.62 -1.41
C GLY A 103 -9.46 -5.88 -0.57
N GLY A 104 -10.02 -7.09 -0.67
CA GLY A 104 -11.09 -7.55 0.22
C GLY A 104 -10.64 -7.64 1.67
N ASP A 105 -9.48 -8.25 1.92
CA ASP A 105 -8.90 -8.36 3.27
C ASP A 105 -8.64 -6.98 3.89
N MET A 106 -8.12 -6.03 3.12
CA MET A 106 -7.92 -4.64 3.55
C MET A 106 -9.24 -3.99 3.98
N MET A 107 -10.32 -4.17 3.22
CA MET A 107 -11.63 -3.64 3.59
C MET A 107 -12.21 -4.32 4.83
N ASP A 108 -12.09 -5.65 4.93
CA ASP A 108 -12.58 -6.38 6.10
C ASP A 108 -11.81 -5.94 7.37
N LEU A 109 -10.49 -5.73 7.27
CA LEU A 109 -9.68 -5.15 8.35
C LEU A 109 -10.15 -3.73 8.69
N ALA A 110 -10.35 -2.89 7.68
CA ALA A 110 -10.79 -1.51 7.87
C ALA A 110 -12.15 -1.45 8.59
N ARG A 111 -13.11 -2.26 8.19
CA ARG A 111 -14.44 -2.35 8.82
C ARG A 111 -14.38 -2.79 10.26
N ARG A 112 -13.44 -3.68 10.61
CA ARG A 112 -13.23 -4.14 12.00
C ARG A 112 -12.52 -3.12 12.88
N GLN A 113 -11.64 -2.32 12.29
CA GLN A 113 -10.84 -1.32 13.01
C GLN A 113 -11.51 0.05 13.09
N ARG A 114 -12.46 0.32 12.21
CA ARG A 114 -13.19 1.58 12.18
C ARG A 114 -14.15 1.67 13.37
N ARG A 115 -14.01 2.72 14.17
CA ARG A 115 -14.82 2.95 15.38
C ARG A 115 -16.30 3.15 15.05
N ASP A 116 -16.57 4.02 14.07
CA ASP A 116 -17.92 4.37 13.66
C ASP A 116 -17.92 5.04 12.26
N ALA A 117 -19.09 5.35 11.74
CA ALA A 117 -19.24 5.93 10.40
C ALA A 117 -18.73 7.38 10.29
N SER A 118 -18.55 8.11 11.41
CA SER A 118 -18.02 9.47 11.39
C SER A 118 -16.51 9.51 11.19
N GLN A 119 -15.80 8.45 11.57
CA GLN A 119 -14.37 8.34 11.36
C GLN A 119 -14.05 8.20 9.86
N LYS A 120 -13.22 9.09 9.33
CA LYS A 120 -12.81 9.06 7.91
C LYS A 120 -11.94 7.86 7.63
N LEU A 121 -12.34 6.98 6.72
CA LEU A 121 -11.52 5.84 6.31
C LEU A 121 -10.62 6.22 5.14
N ILE A 122 -9.32 6.09 5.32
CA ILE A 122 -8.31 6.29 4.27
C ILE A 122 -7.61 4.95 4.05
N LEU A 123 -7.59 4.50 2.81
CA LEU A 123 -6.84 3.30 2.43
C LEU A 123 -5.55 3.69 1.71
N GLY A 124 -4.50 2.94 1.94
CA GLY A 124 -3.26 3.22 1.26
C GLY A 124 -2.28 2.06 1.30
N GLY A 125 -1.15 2.27 0.66
CA GLY A 125 -0.07 1.29 0.66
C GLY A 125 0.95 1.53 -0.42
N ALA A 126 2.01 0.71 -0.38
CA ALA A 126 3.07 0.72 -1.36
C ALA A 126 2.93 -0.47 -2.32
N SER A 127 3.10 -0.25 -3.62
CA SER A 127 3.14 -1.31 -4.64
C SER A 127 1.94 -2.26 -4.57
N MET A 128 2.10 -3.47 -4.07
CA MET A 128 1.01 -4.44 -3.84
C MET A 128 -0.08 -3.85 -2.93
N GLY A 129 0.30 -3.13 -1.86
CA GLY A 129 -0.65 -2.47 -0.97
C GLY A 129 -1.44 -1.37 -1.69
N ALA A 130 -0.81 -0.60 -2.58
CA ALA A 130 -1.50 0.38 -3.42
C ALA A 130 -2.49 -0.28 -4.38
N ALA A 131 -2.11 -1.42 -5.00
CA ALA A 131 -3.02 -2.20 -5.83
C ALA A 131 -4.21 -2.72 -5.02
N SER A 132 -3.97 -3.24 -3.82
CA SER A 132 -5.03 -3.70 -2.90
C SER A 132 -6.00 -2.58 -2.54
N ALA A 133 -5.49 -1.35 -2.28
CA ALA A 133 -6.34 -0.18 -1.99
C ALA A 133 -7.21 0.21 -3.20
N ILE A 134 -6.69 0.13 -4.43
CA ILE A 134 -7.47 0.36 -5.65
C ILE A 134 -8.56 -0.70 -5.81
N HIS A 135 -8.24 -1.99 -5.62
CA HIS A 135 -9.23 -3.07 -5.66
C HIS A 135 -10.31 -2.92 -4.59
N ALA A 136 -9.92 -2.50 -3.37
CA ALA A 136 -10.85 -2.21 -2.30
C ALA A 136 -11.84 -1.09 -2.69
N ALA A 137 -11.35 0.02 -3.26
CA ALA A 137 -12.19 1.11 -3.72
C ALA A 137 -13.15 0.68 -4.85
N VAL A 138 -12.66 -0.13 -5.80
CA VAL A 138 -13.50 -0.69 -6.87
C VAL A 138 -14.58 -1.63 -6.31
N ARG A 139 -14.24 -2.43 -5.29
CA ARG A 139 -15.20 -3.30 -4.62
C ARG A 139 -16.31 -2.50 -3.94
N VAL A 140 -15.97 -1.46 -3.17
CA VAL A 140 -16.94 -0.58 -2.51
C VAL A 140 -17.84 0.10 -3.55
N GLN A 141 -17.30 0.58 -4.66
CA GLN A 141 -18.09 1.17 -5.73
C GLN A 141 -19.10 0.16 -6.32
N ARG A 142 -18.68 -1.09 -6.57
CA ARG A 142 -19.56 -2.14 -7.06
C ARG A 142 -20.64 -2.54 -6.04
N GLU A 143 -20.32 -2.57 -4.76
CA GLU A 143 -21.29 -2.82 -3.68
C GLU A 143 -22.37 -1.72 -3.66
N ARG A 144 -21.97 -0.45 -3.80
CA ARG A 144 -22.91 0.68 -3.93
C ARG A 144 -23.84 0.56 -5.13
N GLU A 145 -23.30 0.21 -6.29
CA GLU A 145 -24.09 0.03 -7.50
C GLU A 145 -25.14 -1.10 -7.38
N ARG A 146 -24.80 -2.16 -6.67
CA ARG A 146 -25.72 -3.30 -6.41
C ARG A 146 -26.80 -2.95 -5.38
N ALA A 147 -26.47 -2.15 -4.40
CA ALA A 147 -27.41 -1.73 -3.35
C ALA A 147 -28.49 -0.75 -3.85
N GLY A 148 -28.32 -0.20 -5.06
CA GLY A 148 -29.23 0.82 -5.61
C GLY A 148 -29.00 2.19 -4.96
N SER A 149 -29.80 3.19 -5.42
CA SER A 149 -29.60 4.59 -5.05
C SER A 149 -30.09 4.97 -3.65
N ASP A 150 -30.05 4.08 -2.69
CA ASP A 150 -30.35 4.47 -1.31
C ASP A 150 -29.09 5.13 -0.68
N PRO A 151 -29.05 6.48 -0.66
CA PRO A 151 -27.88 7.20 -0.14
C PRO A 151 -27.72 7.06 1.37
N VAL A 152 -28.66 6.46 2.07
CA VAL A 152 -28.64 6.30 3.52
C VAL A 152 -27.75 5.14 3.96
N SER A 153 -27.48 4.17 3.10
CA SER A 153 -26.76 2.94 3.44
C SER A 153 -25.25 2.99 3.32
N ASN A 154 -24.60 4.13 3.39
CA ASN A 154 -23.15 4.35 3.47
C ASN A 154 -22.53 5.17 2.30
N PRO A 155 -22.82 6.49 2.25
CA PRO A 155 -22.42 7.31 1.10
C PRO A 155 -20.91 7.48 0.92
N ASN A 156 -20.08 7.30 1.97
CA ASN A 156 -18.64 7.52 1.91
C ASN A 156 -17.87 6.56 2.83
N GLU A 157 -17.90 5.27 2.51
CA GLU A 157 -17.12 4.30 3.29
C GLU A 157 -15.62 4.63 3.24
N ILE A 158 -15.10 5.01 2.05
CA ILE A 158 -13.70 5.45 1.87
C ILE A 158 -13.69 6.97 1.67
N ALA A 159 -12.89 7.68 2.45
CA ALA A 159 -12.73 9.13 2.38
C ALA A 159 -11.57 9.57 1.48
N GLY A 160 -10.57 8.72 1.24
CA GLY A 160 -9.44 9.02 0.36
C GLY A 160 -8.49 7.85 0.20
N LEU A 161 -7.58 7.97 -0.77
CA LEU A 161 -6.54 6.98 -1.05
C LEU A 161 -5.14 7.60 -1.02
N VAL A 162 -4.17 6.87 -0.44
CA VAL A 162 -2.74 7.18 -0.53
C VAL A 162 -2.04 6.02 -1.24
N LEU A 163 -1.57 6.26 -2.46
CA LEU A 163 -1.00 5.25 -3.34
C LEU A 163 0.49 5.52 -3.56
N VAL A 164 1.36 4.65 -3.07
CA VAL A 164 2.82 4.82 -3.23
C VAL A 164 3.35 3.78 -4.19
N ILE A 165 4.15 4.21 -5.18
CA ILE A 165 4.76 3.37 -6.21
C ILE A 165 3.78 2.35 -6.82
N VAL A 166 2.71 2.85 -7.39
CA VAL A 166 1.67 2.01 -8.02
C VAL A 166 2.29 1.06 -9.05
N PRO A 167 1.94 -0.24 -9.02
CA PRO A 167 2.51 -1.19 -9.98
C PRO A 167 2.00 -0.97 -11.40
N THR A 168 2.68 -1.59 -12.36
CA THR A 168 2.32 -1.51 -13.78
C THR A 168 0.90 -1.95 -14.08
N PHE A 169 0.24 -1.23 -14.99
CA PHE A 169 -1.03 -1.65 -15.58
C PHE A 169 -0.84 -2.82 -16.56
N HIS A 170 -1.79 -3.70 -16.60
CA HIS A 170 -2.11 -4.80 -17.51
C HIS A 170 -1.01 -5.36 -18.44
N GLU A 171 -0.67 -4.70 -19.53
CA GLU A 171 0.14 -5.33 -20.59
C GLU A 171 1.60 -5.57 -20.23
N SER A 172 2.22 -4.63 -19.54
CA SER A 172 3.62 -4.77 -19.13
C SER A 172 3.79 -5.83 -18.06
N ARG A 173 2.77 -6.08 -17.25
CA ARG A 173 2.76 -7.15 -16.24
C ARG A 173 2.71 -8.53 -16.89
N ARG A 174 1.84 -8.74 -17.86
CA ARG A 174 1.76 -9.99 -18.63
C ARG A 174 3.08 -10.39 -19.28
N ARG A 175 3.84 -9.40 -19.78
CA ARG A 175 5.19 -9.65 -20.32
C ARG A 175 6.17 -10.16 -19.28
N ARG A 176 5.97 -9.83 -18.01
CA ARG A 176 6.84 -10.24 -16.89
C ARG A 176 6.37 -11.50 -16.18
N ARG A 177 5.16 -11.97 -16.46
CA ARG A 177 4.56 -13.14 -15.83
C ARG A 177 5.50 -14.35 -15.82
N ALA A 178 6.04 -14.72 -16.98
CA ALA A 178 6.97 -15.85 -17.10
C ALA A 178 8.24 -15.67 -16.23
N GLN A 179 8.76 -14.45 -16.10
CA GLN A 179 9.93 -14.17 -15.28
C GLN A 179 9.61 -14.29 -13.78
N ILE A 180 8.43 -13.85 -13.34
CA ILE A 180 7.99 -13.97 -11.95
C ILE A 180 7.77 -15.44 -11.60
N LEU A 181 7.10 -16.21 -12.46
CA LEU A 181 6.89 -17.64 -12.26
C LEU A 181 8.20 -18.41 -12.22
N ALA A 182 9.12 -18.13 -13.15
CA ALA A 182 10.45 -18.73 -13.13
C ALA A 182 11.26 -18.36 -11.88
N ALA A 183 10.98 -17.20 -11.26
CA ALA A 183 11.58 -16.85 -9.97
C ALA A 183 10.96 -17.68 -8.82
N ALA A 184 9.65 -17.91 -8.86
CA ALA A 184 8.98 -18.78 -7.89
C ALA A 184 9.49 -20.23 -7.98
N GLU A 185 9.66 -20.77 -9.18
CA GLU A 185 10.18 -22.12 -9.41
C GLU A 185 11.61 -22.33 -8.87
N ARG A 186 12.45 -21.28 -8.86
CA ARG A 186 13.79 -21.35 -8.25
C ARG A 186 13.80 -21.41 -6.73
N GLY A 187 12.65 -21.17 -6.11
CA GLY A 187 12.47 -21.23 -4.67
C GLY A 187 12.86 -19.96 -3.92
N PHE A 188 12.43 -19.91 -2.68
CA PHE A 188 12.54 -18.79 -1.77
C PHE A 188 13.97 -18.25 -1.62
N ASP A 189 14.91 -19.10 -1.22
CA ASP A 189 16.31 -18.72 -1.01
C ASP A 189 16.98 -18.12 -2.25
N SER A 190 16.75 -18.75 -3.40
CA SER A 190 17.33 -18.30 -4.68
C SER A 190 16.76 -16.94 -5.09
N PHE A 191 15.49 -16.73 -4.83
CA PHE A 191 14.85 -15.45 -5.10
C PHE A 191 15.47 -14.32 -4.29
N TYR A 192 15.64 -14.48 -2.98
CA TYR A 192 16.23 -13.46 -2.11
C TYR A 192 17.69 -13.16 -2.46
N LYS A 193 18.49 -14.19 -2.75
CA LYS A 193 19.89 -14.02 -3.18
C LYS A 193 20.06 -13.32 -4.52
N SER A 194 19.01 -13.29 -5.35
CA SER A 194 19.06 -12.69 -6.70
C SER A 194 18.63 -11.21 -6.73
N LYS A 195 18.24 -10.61 -5.62
CA LYS A 195 17.76 -9.23 -5.57
C LYS A 195 18.87 -8.24 -5.89
N LYS A 196 18.54 -7.27 -6.73
CA LYS A 196 19.42 -6.18 -7.14
C LYS A 196 19.08 -4.91 -6.34
N PRO A 197 20.06 -4.02 -6.14
CA PRO A 197 19.83 -2.69 -5.58
C PRO A 197 18.71 -1.95 -6.29
N ARG A 198 18.02 -1.07 -5.56
CA ARG A 198 16.90 -0.30 -6.11
C ARG A 198 17.41 0.85 -6.97
N PRO A 199 16.84 1.05 -8.16
CA PRO A 199 17.27 2.14 -9.05
C PRO A 199 17.18 3.54 -8.41
N ILE A 200 16.26 3.73 -7.46
CA ILE A 200 16.07 5.01 -6.76
C ILE A 200 17.31 5.42 -5.91
N PHE A 201 18.14 4.45 -5.51
CA PHE A 201 19.36 4.71 -4.75
C PHE A 201 20.59 4.99 -5.59
N ARG A 202 20.47 5.01 -6.92
CA ARG A 202 21.61 5.27 -7.82
C ARG A 202 22.24 6.63 -7.49
N GLY A 203 23.56 6.63 -7.30
CA GLY A 203 24.34 7.82 -6.94
C GLY A 203 24.25 8.21 -5.46
N THR A 204 23.70 7.38 -4.59
CA THR A 204 23.68 7.58 -3.14
C THR A 204 24.61 6.59 -2.44
N ASP A 205 24.84 6.78 -1.14
CA ASP A 205 25.57 5.85 -0.26
C ASP A 205 24.91 4.47 -0.13
N ARG A 206 23.64 4.37 -0.56
CA ARG A 206 22.83 3.15 -0.57
C ARG A 206 22.78 2.47 -1.94
N GLU A 207 23.56 2.90 -2.92
CA GLU A 207 23.47 2.41 -4.30
C GLU A 207 23.63 0.90 -4.40
N ASP A 208 24.50 0.31 -3.59
CA ASP A 208 24.78 -1.14 -3.60
C ASP A 208 23.90 -1.92 -2.61
N GLU A 209 23.02 -1.26 -1.86
CA GLU A 209 22.20 -1.89 -0.84
C GLU A 209 21.05 -2.68 -1.48
N PRO A 210 21.01 -4.02 -1.34
CA PRO A 210 19.88 -4.80 -1.82
C PRO A 210 18.64 -4.54 -0.95
N PRO A 211 17.43 -4.60 -1.53
CA PRO A 211 16.22 -4.47 -0.72
C PRO A 211 16.14 -5.59 0.32
N ARG A 212 15.88 -5.22 1.56
CA ARG A 212 15.58 -6.17 2.64
C ARG A 212 14.14 -6.63 2.51
N LEU A 213 13.91 -7.66 1.72
CA LEU A 213 12.57 -8.19 1.44
C LEU A 213 12.40 -9.51 2.19
N VAL A 214 12.14 -9.45 3.46
CA VAL A 214 12.07 -10.62 4.35
C VAL A 214 10.64 -10.95 4.82
N GLY A 215 9.64 -10.41 4.14
CA GLY A 215 8.28 -10.45 4.64
C GLY A 215 7.42 -11.61 4.17
N VAL A 216 7.75 -12.27 3.06
CA VAL A 216 6.97 -13.43 2.59
C VAL A 216 7.27 -14.66 3.44
N ARG A 217 6.23 -15.38 3.83
CA ARG A 217 6.34 -16.68 4.48
C ARG A 217 6.86 -17.73 3.49
N GLU A 218 7.79 -18.58 3.93
CA GLU A 218 8.35 -19.64 3.08
C GLU A 218 7.26 -20.60 2.58
N ASP A 219 6.32 -20.99 3.46
CA ASP A 219 5.19 -21.87 3.13
C ASP A 219 4.19 -21.29 2.12
N SER A 220 4.19 -19.97 1.97
CA SER A 220 3.27 -19.24 1.09
C SER A 220 3.96 -18.66 -0.14
N PHE A 221 5.30 -18.79 -0.26
CA PHE A 221 6.10 -18.10 -1.28
C PHE A 221 5.64 -18.37 -2.72
N VAL A 222 5.39 -19.64 -3.05
CA VAL A 222 4.97 -20.03 -4.42
C VAL A 222 3.61 -19.43 -4.74
N ASP A 223 2.67 -19.46 -3.80
CA ASP A 223 1.32 -18.91 -3.96
C ASP A 223 1.36 -17.39 -4.13
N VAL A 224 2.12 -16.69 -3.27
CA VAL A 224 2.31 -15.24 -3.33
C VAL A 224 2.90 -14.82 -4.67
N MET A 225 3.94 -15.50 -5.15
CA MET A 225 4.58 -15.18 -6.42
C MET A 225 3.68 -15.50 -7.61
N THR A 226 2.95 -16.61 -7.58
CA THR A 226 1.97 -16.97 -8.62
C THR A 226 0.84 -15.95 -8.66
N ALA A 227 0.25 -15.62 -7.52
CA ALA A 227 -0.76 -14.58 -7.41
C ALA A 227 -0.26 -13.24 -7.95
N SER A 228 0.96 -12.84 -7.56
CA SER A 228 1.56 -11.60 -8.07
C SER A 228 1.78 -11.62 -9.58
N ALA A 229 2.10 -12.77 -10.18
CA ALA A 229 2.27 -12.93 -11.62
C ALA A 229 0.95 -12.81 -12.38
N ASP A 230 -0.13 -13.30 -11.80
CA ASP A 230 -1.46 -13.37 -12.40
C ASP A 230 -2.37 -12.20 -12.01
N SER A 231 -2.03 -11.42 -10.99
CA SER A 231 -2.80 -10.25 -10.59
C SER A 231 -2.55 -9.06 -11.51
N ASP A 232 -3.61 -8.34 -11.81
CA ASP A 232 -3.59 -7.08 -12.55
C ASP A 232 -4.38 -6.01 -11.79
N LEU A 233 -4.08 -4.74 -12.05
CA LEU A 233 -4.98 -3.66 -11.65
C LEU A 233 -6.31 -3.77 -12.42
N PRO A 234 -7.42 -3.30 -11.87
CA PRO A 234 -8.68 -3.23 -12.58
C PRO A 234 -8.53 -2.46 -13.91
N PRO A 235 -9.38 -2.72 -14.91
CA PRO A 235 -9.38 -1.92 -16.14
C PRO A 235 -9.44 -0.42 -15.85
N PRO A 236 -8.73 0.41 -16.65
CA PRO A 236 -8.61 1.84 -16.37
C PRO A 236 -9.93 2.59 -16.24
N ASP A 237 -10.93 2.27 -17.05
CA ASP A 237 -12.28 2.84 -16.98
C ASP A 237 -12.99 2.48 -15.66
N VAL A 238 -12.78 1.28 -15.16
CA VAL A 238 -13.28 0.82 -13.86
C VAL A 238 -12.60 1.58 -12.71
N ILE A 239 -11.27 1.79 -12.79
CA ILE A 239 -10.54 2.58 -11.80
C ILE A 239 -11.06 4.03 -11.80
N VAL A 240 -11.12 4.67 -12.97
CA VAL A 240 -11.61 6.05 -13.10
C VAL A 240 -13.02 6.19 -12.52
N LYS A 241 -13.91 5.25 -12.82
CA LYS A 241 -15.28 5.26 -12.27
C LYS A 241 -15.29 5.14 -10.75
N ALA A 242 -14.45 4.27 -10.19
CA ALA A 242 -14.40 4.05 -8.74
C ALA A 242 -13.74 5.20 -7.97
N LEU A 243 -12.77 5.88 -8.58
CA LEU A 243 -11.98 6.93 -7.93
C LEU A 243 -12.42 8.35 -8.29
N ARG A 244 -13.40 8.53 -9.16
CA ARG A 244 -13.83 9.84 -9.69
C ARG A 244 -14.10 10.88 -8.62
N ASP A 245 -14.78 10.49 -7.55
CA ASP A 245 -15.23 11.37 -6.49
C ASP A 245 -14.40 11.21 -5.19
N LEU A 246 -13.31 10.44 -5.27
CA LEU A 246 -12.41 10.22 -4.14
C LEU A 246 -11.16 11.12 -4.26
N PRO A 247 -10.78 11.84 -3.21
CA PRO A 247 -9.44 12.39 -3.11
C PRO A 247 -8.38 11.28 -3.20
N VAL A 248 -7.38 11.47 -4.06
CA VAL A 248 -6.28 10.52 -4.25
C VAL A 248 -4.95 11.26 -4.20
N LEU A 249 -4.04 10.83 -3.34
CA LEU A 249 -2.63 11.18 -3.38
C LEU A 249 -1.85 10.00 -3.95
N ALA A 250 -1.16 10.18 -5.07
CA ALA A 250 -0.31 9.16 -5.66
C ALA A 250 1.15 9.66 -5.72
N LEU A 251 2.05 8.92 -5.06
CA LEU A 251 3.47 9.18 -4.99
C LEU A 251 4.22 8.11 -5.78
N CYS A 252 4.90 8.52 -6.84
CA CYS A 252 5.53 7.61 -7.78
C CYS A 252 6.95 8.07 -8.11
N TRP A 253 7.77 7.17 -8.62
CA TRP A 253 9.12 7.51 -9.07
C TRP A 253 9.35 7.18 -10.54
N ASP A 254 10.26 7.94 -11.16
CA ASP A 254 10.78 7.70 -12.50
C ASP A 254 12.30 7.55 -12.45
N CYS A 255 12.77 6.39 -12.03
CA CYS A 255 14.19 6.09 -11.91
C CYS A 255 14.61 4.83 -12.68
N GLY A 256 13.80 4.42 -13.67
CA GLY A 256 14.04 3.23 -14.47
C GLY A 256 13.64 1.92 -13.78
N ASP A 257 12.82 1.98 -12.74
CA ASP A 257 12.21 0.80 -12.13
C ASP A 257 11.14 0.22 -13.06
N ARG A 258 11.47 -0.92 -13.65
CA ARG A 258 10.55 -1.62 -14.55
C ARG A 258 9.32 -2.21 -13.86
N THR A 259 9.32 -2.27 -12.54
CA THR A 259 8.19 -2.77 -11.75
C THR A 259 7.15 -1.69 -11.50
N HIS A 260 7.62 -0.44 -11.39
CA HIS A 260 6.83 0.75 -11.12
C HIS A 260 7.22 1.85 -12.12
N PRO A 261 6.92 1.68 -13.41
CA PRO A 261 7.34 2.62 -14.44
C PRO A 261 6.57 3.93 -14.33
N ALA A 262 7.22 5.03 -14.69
CA ALA A 262 6.64 6.37 -14.70
C ALA A 262 5.38 6.48 -15.57
N GLU A 263 5.28 5.66 -16.61
CA GLU A 263 4.09 5.62 -17.48
C GLU A 263 2.83 5.23 -16.70
N SER A 264 2.95 4.39 -15.66
CA SER A 264 1.81 4.06 -14.79
C SER A 264 1.35 5.26 -13.98
N ALA A 265 2.28 6.04 -13.44
CA ALA A 265 1.99 7.27 -12.72
C ALA A 265 1.40 8.35 -13.65
N ALA A 266 1.97 8.51 -14.83
CA ALA A 266 1.48 9.44 -15.85
C ALA A 266 0.05 9.09 -16.31
N ALA A 267 -0.23 7.80 -16.50
CA ALA A 267 -1.57 7.32 -16.85
C ALA A 267 -2.59 7.56 -15.72
N LEU A 268 -2.18 7.40 -14.45
CA LEU A 268 -3.02 7.78 -13.32
C LEU A 268 -3.30 9.29 -13.31
N LYS A 269 -2.27 10.11 -13.49
CA LYS A 269 -2.40 11.57 -13.54
C LYS A 269 -3.36 12.03 -14.62
N GLU A 270 -3.19 11.53 -15.84
CA GLU A 270 -4.04 11.87 -16.98
C GLU A 270 -5.51 11.48 -16.76
N ARG A 271 -5.74 10.30 -16.17
CA ARG A 271 -7.08 9.73 -16.04
C ARG A 271 -7.84 10.16 -14.79
N LEU A 272 -7.13 10.47 -13.70
CA LEU A 272 -7.72 10.88 -12.42
C LEU A 272 -7.72 12.39 -12.22
N ALA A 273 -7.02 13.18 -13.08
CA ALA A 273 -7.11 14.62 -13.00
C ALA A 273 -8.56 15.09 -13.29
N PRO A 274 -9.08 16.10 -12.54
CA PRO A 274 -8.40 16.94 -11.57
C PRO A 274 -8.44 16.41 -10.10
N HIS A 275 -8.95 15.23 -9.85
CA HIS A 275 -9.25 14.74 -8.50
C HIS A 275 -8.06 14.06 -7.79
N ALA A 276 -6.93 13.89 -8.48
CA ALA A 276 -5.74 13.26 -7.92
C ALA A 276 -4.54 14.21 -7.88
N ASP A 277 -3.87 14.30 -6.72
CA ASP A 277 -2.51 14.85 -6.59
C ASP A 277 -1.52 13.73 -6.92
N VAL A 278 -0.90 13.80 -8.09
CA VAL A 278 0.08 12.79 -8.53
C VAL A 278 1.45 13.44 -8.61
N ARG A 279 2.38 12.97 -7.77
CA ARG A 279 3.77 13.43 -7.68
C ARG A 279 4.70 12.35 -8.19
N ILE A 280 5.62 12.72 -9.08
CA ILE A 280 6.58 11.81 -9.68
C ILE A 280 7.97 12.33 -9.34
N ALA A 281 8.75 11.53 -8.58
CA ALA A 281 10.14 11.81 -8.24
C ALA A 281 11.08 11.10 -9.21
N THR A 282 12.15 11.74 -9.62
CA THR A 282 13.20 11.19 -10.50
C THR A 282 14.45 10.74 -9.74
N CYS A 283 14.60 11.20 -8.50
CA CYS A 283 15.68 10.84 -7.60
C CYS A 283 15.21 10.79 -6.14
N LEU A 284 16.07 10.27 -5.26
CA LEU A 284 15.73 10.11 -3.84
C LEU A 284 15.44 11.44 -3.14
N GLU A 285 16.19 12.50 -3.48
CA GLU A 285 16.00 13.82 -2.88
C GLU A 285 14.60 14.38 -3.10
N GLU A 286 14.02 14.15 -4.26
CA GLU A 286 12.65 14.61 -4.58
C GLU A 286 11.57 13.89 -3.76
N THR A 287 11.91 12.77 -3.14
CA THR A 287 10.97 12.05 -2.26
C THR A 287 10.91 12.61 -0.84
N ARG A 288 11.83 13.50 -0.44
CA ARG A 288 11.90 14.04 0.94
C ARG A 288 10.60 14.66 1.42
N GLY A 289 9.86 15.34 0.54
CA GLY A 289 8.56 15.94 0.89
C GLY A 289 7.37 14.98 0.89
N TRP A 290 7.57 13.68 0.67
CA TRP A 290 6.46 12.72 0.57
C TRP A 290 5.77 12.47 1.90
N SER A 291 6.53 12.35 2.99
CA SER A 291 5.95 12.18 4.33
C SER A 291 5.04 13.34 4.70
N ASP A 292 5.48 14.56 4.45
CA ASP A 292 4.65 15.76 4.67
C ASP A 292 3.45 15.82 3.75
N ALA A 293 3.60 15.36 2.52
CA ALA A 293 2.48 15.31 1.58
C ALA A 293 1.37 14.37 2.08
N VAL A 294 1.75 13.18 2.57
CA VAL A 294 0.81 12.22 3.16
C VAL A 294 0.13 12.82 4.38
N ARG A 295 0.91 13.40 5.30
CA ARG A 295 0.35 14.00 6.52
C ARG A 295 -0.61 15.15 6.23
N ARG A 296 -0.25 16.06 5.30
CA ARG A 296 -1.13 17.15 4.86
C ARG A 296 -2.39 16.62 4.19
N PHE A 297 -2.28 15.59 3.35
CA PHE A 297 -3.42 14.96 2.70
C PHE A 297 -4.40 14.37 3.72
N VAL A 298 -3.90 13.56 4.66
CA VAL A 298 -4.72 12.95 5.72
C VAL A 298 -5.41 14.03 6.57
N ARG A 299 -4.65 15.06 6.99
CA ARG A 299 -5.20 16.19 7.78
C ARG A 299 -6.31 16.90 7.01
N GLY A 300 -6.11 17.22 5.74
CA GLY A 300 -7.12 17.92 4.92
C GLY A 300 -8.42 17.14 4.73
N LEU A 301 -8.39 15.80 4.88
CA LEU A 301 -9.62 15.00 4.89
C LEU A 301 -10.36 15.03 6.23
N CYS A 302 -9.69 15.46 7.30
CA CYS A 302 -10.25 15.56 8.65
C CYS A 302 -10.86 16.95 8.96
N GLU A 303 -10.50 17.96 8.19
CA GLU A 303 -11.04 19.34 8.28
C GLU A 303 -12.40 19.43 7.59
#